data_8a8c4ae9e637eb0ce7ce806f8673ca21
#
_entry.id   8a8c4ae9e637eb0ce7ce806f8673ca21
#
_cell.length_a   1.000
_cell.length_b   1.000
_cell.length_c   1.000
_cell.angle_alpha   90.00
_cell.angle_beta   90.00
_cell.angle_gamma   90.00
#
_symmetry.space_group_name_H-M   'P 1'
#
loop_
_entity.id
_entity.type
_entity.pdbx_description
1 polymer ?
#
loop_
_entity_poly.entity_id
_entity_poly.type
_entity_poly.pdbx_seq_one_letter_code
_entity_poly.pdbx_strand_id
1 'polypeptide(L)'
;MEERVCAEAELVPQGHGLMGESRPNEASGALQGIRVLALEASVSGPHCTRILADMGAEVIKVEKPGSGDLIRAWDSVVKGLSSGYVWLNGNKRSFAIDMKKPAGLEVMRRLADRSDVLLENFAPGVADRLGLGATELCARNPRLIYCSVSGYGQDGPYRDVKAYDLLIQGEAGIIATTGYPDRPAKVGVPITDLASSMYAAVGILLALYQRERTGRGQVIDISMFESALAWLGYFPHHYWHQGEEPERVGMRHHYIVPYGPYMAGDGVYVSLAVATPHDWDVFCRNVAQRSEWLQDARFRTAPDRRKNRGVLEESVEKLFLEQPHDEWMRRLRDAELPHGRLNGIGEVLAHPQAIARKMIREIESPVGKVPIMGSPLRLSESPVRFDAIPSLGQDTDPILRELGYSAAEIDHLRRDQII
;
A
#
# COMPACT_ATOMS: atom_id res chain seq x y z
N MET A 1 -38.41 -27.24 -24.97
CA MET A 1 -38.18 -27.18 -26.43
C MET A 1 -37.63 -25.78 -26.68
N GLU A 2 -36.37 -25.57 -26.98
CA GLU A 2 -35.30 -26.31 -27.63
C GLU A 2 -33.96 -25.91 -27.08
N GLU A 3 -33.12 -26.89 -26.87
CA GLU A 3 -31.71 -26.83 -26.63
C GLU A 3 -30.97 -26.22 -27.84
N ARG A 4 -29.93 -25.43 -27.61
CA ARG A 4 -28.83 -25.28 -28.58
C ARG A 4 -27.50 -25.49 -27.91
N VAL A 5 -26.93 -26.60 -28.21
CA VAL A 5 -25.60 -27.09 -28.04
C VAL A 5 -24.62 -26.18 -28.82
N CYS A 6 -23.55 -25.67 -28.21
CA CYS A 6 -22.39 -25.15 -28.91
C CYS A 6 -21.27 -26.19 -28.85
N ALA A 7 -20.81 -26.55 -30.03
CA ALA A 7 -19.82 -27.57 -30.32
C ALA A 7 -18.39 -27.14 -29.90
N GLU A 8 -17.64 -28.14 -29.43
CA GLU A 8 -16.23 -28.15 -29.17
C GLU A 8 -15.42 -27.94 -30.45
N ALA A 9 -14.40 -27.12 -30.40
CA ALA A 9 -13.33 -27.07 -31.39
C ALA A 9 -12.02 -27.48 -30.71
N GLU A 10 -11.57 -28.68 -31.00
CA GLU A 10 -10.23 -29.19 -30.64
C GLU A 10 -9.16 -28.39 -31.38
N LEU A 11 -8.19 -27.82 -30.61
CA LEU A 11 -6.92 -27.34 -31.11
C LEU A 11 -5.81 -28.13 -30.42
N VAL A 12 -5.16 -28.98 -31.21
CA VAL A 12 -3.95 -29.75 -30.85
C VAL A 12 -2.74 -28.82 -30.90
N PRO A 13 -1.91 -28.67 -29.87
CA PRO A 13 -0.59 -28.09 -29.97
C PRO A 13 0.46 -29.19 -30.13
N GLN A 14 1.28 -29.06 -31.14
CA GLN A 14 2.50 -29.86 -31.33
C GLN A 14 3.56 -29.45 -30.30
N GLY A 15 4.22 -30.44 -29.70
CA GLY A 15 5.16 -30.28 -28.62
C GLY A 15 6.51 -29.72 -29.00
N HIS A 16 7.16 -29.13 -27.99
CA HIS A 16 8.62 -29.15 -27.86
C HIS A 16 8.99 -29.44 -26.40
N GLY A 17 9.95 -30.30 -26.24
CA GLY A 17 10.23 -31.12 -25.11
C GLY A 17 11.01 -30.51 -23.95
N LEU A 18 10.97 -31.33 -22.88
CA LEU A 18 11.95 -31.45 -21.79
C LEU A 18 12.08 -30.28 -20.83
N MET A 19 11.22 -30.27 -19.86
CA MET A 19 11.52 -29.82 -18.51
C MET A 19 11.06 -30.90 -17.54
N GLY A 20 11.91 -31.16 -16.53
CA GLY A 20 11.74 -32.24 -15.57
C GLY A 20 10.41 -32.24 -14.84
N GLU A 21 9.92 -33.42 -14.53
CA GLU A 21 8.70 -33.67 -13.78
C GLU A 21 8.73 -32.93 -12.42
N SER A 22 8.06 -31.79 -12.34
CA SER A 22 7.72 -31.15 -11.09
C SER A 22 6.55 -31.91 -10.45
N ARG A 23 6.73 -32.31 -9.21
CA ARG A 23 5.65 -32.90 -8.39
C ARG A 23 4.43 -31.98 -8.41
N PRO A 24 3.19 -32.53 -8.56
CA PRO A 24 2.03 -31.70 -8.52
C PRO A 24 1.74 -31.23 -7.08
N ASN A 25 1.59 -29.92 -6.93
CA ASN A 25 0.77 -29.25 -5.96
C ASN A 25 1.26 -29.11 -4.49
N GLU A 26 2.23 -28.27 -4.27
CA GLU A 26 2.11 -27.28 -3.20
C GLU A 26 1.84 -25.91 -3.91
N ALA A 27 0.71 -25.28 -3.60
CA ALA A 27 0.32 -24.01 -4.21
C ALA A 27 1.41 -22.96 -3.89
N SER A 28 2.21 -22.62 -4.90
CA SER A 28 3.34 -21.72 -4.77
C SER A 28 2.88 -20.27 -4.91
N GLY A 29 3.47 -19.32 -4.16
CA GLY A 29 3.18 -17.91 -4.33
C GLY A 29 3.48 -17.44 -5.76
N ALA A 30 2.76 -16.46 -6.26
CA ALA A 30 2.89 -15.95 -7.64
C ALA A 30 4.31 -15.48 -7.99
N LEU A 31 5.12 -15.10 -6.98
CA LEU A 31 6.50 -14.64 -7.13
C LEU A 31 7.53 -15.66 -6.62
N GLN A 32 7.15 -16.92 -6.50
CA GLN A 32 8.10 -17.95 -6.08
C GLN A 32 9.26 -18.03 -7.06
N GLY A 33 10.48 -18.10 -6.50
CA GLY A 33 11.73 -18.11 -7.27
C GLY A 33 12.26 -16.72 -7.63
N ILE A 34 11.52 -15.64 -7.32
CA ILE A 34 12.00 -14.26 -7.44
C ILE A 34 12.72 -13.87 -6.15
N ARG A 35 13.98 -13.43 -6.26
CA ARG A 35 14.80 -12.92 -5.15
C ARG A 35 14.88 -11.40 -5.21
N VAL A 36 14.52 -10.75 -4.08
CA VAL A 36 14.55 -9.31 -3.90
C VAL A 36 15.60 -8.95 -2.85
N LEU A 37 16.60 -8.18 -3.23
CA LEU A 37 17.56 -7.55 -2.31
C LEU A 37 17.03 -6.17 -1.93
N ALA A 38 16.71 -5.97 -0.65
CA ALA A 38 16.01 -4.80 -0.15
C ALA A 38 16.94 -3.94 0.73
N LEU A 39 17.42 -2.82 0.19
CA LEU A 39 18.20 -1.78 0.87
C LEU A 39 17.22 -0.70 1.36
N GLU A 40 16.43 -1.04 2.36
CA GLU A 40 15.23 -0.29 2.70
C GLU A 40 15.16 0.07 4.18
N ALA A 41 14.48 1.16 4.47
CA ALA A 41 14.17 1.59 5.83
C ALA A 41 12.80 2.28 5.89
N SER A 42 12.26 2.42 7.10
CA SER A 42 10.99 3.12 7.38
C SER A 42 9.77 2.43 6.74
N VAL A 43 9.06 3.08 5.78
CA VAL A 43 7.76 2.62 5.28
C VAL A 43 7.74 2.30 3.80
N SER A 44 8.09 3.25 2.91
CA SER A 44 7.85 3.14 1.47
C SER A 44 8.47 1.89 0.83
N GLY A 45 9.77 1.68 1.02
CA GLY A 45 10.45 0.45 0.58
C GLY A 45 9.92 -0.79 1.26
N PRO A 46 9.92 -0.84 2.61
CA PRO A 46 9.44 -2.00 3.36
C PRO A 46 8.00 -2.42 3.07
N HIS A 47 7.09 -1.50 2.78
CA HIS A 47 5.73 -1.85 2.39
C HIS A 47 5.68 -2.48 0.99
N CYS A 48 6.44 -1.95 0.02
CA CYS A 48 6.57 -2.55 -1.30
C CYS A 48 7.08 -4.00 -1.21
N THR A 49 8.19 -4.20 -0.54
CA THR A 49 8.82 -5.54 -0.45
C THR A 49 8.01 -6.50 0.41
N ARG A 50 7.21 -6.01 1.37
CA ARG A 50 6.24 -6.82 2.09
C ARG A 50 5.18 -7.39 1.15
N ILE A 51 4.65 -6.59 0.22
CA ILE A 51 3.69 -7.07 -0.80
C ILE A 51 4.33 -8.19 -1.63
N LEU A 52 5.58 -8.01 -2.07
CA LEU A 52 6.29 -9.02 -2.86
C LEU A 52 6.56 -10.30 -2.04
N ALA A 53 6.94 -10.17 -0.77
CA ALA A 53 7.17 -11.29 0.13
C ALA A 53 5.88 -12.07 0.40
N ASP A 54 4.76 -11.39 0.64
CA ASP A 54 3.46 -12.00 0.84
C ASP A 54 3.01 -12.83 -0.37
N MET A 55 3.46 -12.45 -1.56
CA MET A 55 3.18 -13.15 -2.83
C MET A 55 4.24 -14.21 -3.19
N GLY A 56 5.17 -14.52 -2.29
CA GLY A 56 6.10 -15.63 -2.42
C GLY A 56 7.52 -15.27 -2.85
N ALA A 57 7.85 -14.00 -3.08
CA ALA A 57 9.23 -13.60 -3.34
C ALA A 57 10.12 -13.84 -2.11
N GLU A 58 11.36 -14.25 -2.33
CA GLU A 58 12.40 -14.26 -1.30
C GLU A 58 12.94 -12.85 -1.11
N VAL A 59 12.52 -12.17 -0.04
CA VAL A 59 12.98 -10.81 0.27
C VAL A 59 14.08 -10.86 1.31
N ILE A 60 15.28 -10.42 0.94
CA ILE A 60 16.43 -10.25 1.84
C ILE A 60 16.49 -8.77 2.22
N LYS A 61 16.03 -8.46 3.45
CA LYS A 61 16.11 -7.11 4.03
C LYS A 61 17.49 -6.90 4.63
N VAL A 62 18.21 -5.94 4.07
CA VAL A 62 19.55 -5.55 4.57
C VAL A 62 19.42 -4.54 5.67
N GLU A 63 20.07 -4.82 6.80
CA GLU A 63 19.99 -4.01 7.99
C GLU A 63 21.39 -3.71 8.57
N LYS A 64 21.51 -2.61 9.28
CA LYS A 64 22.77 -2.26 9.97
C LYS A 64 22.96 -3.20 11.17
N PRO A 65 24.17 -3.78 11.36
CA PRO A 65 24.48 -4.54 12.56
C PRO A 65 24.19 -3.77 13.85
N GLY A 66 23.63 -4.44 14.84
CA GLY A 66 23.34 -3.92 16.17
C GLY A 66 22.09 -3.03 16.28
N SER A 67 21.80 -2.16 15.30
CA SER A 67 20.64 -1.25 15.37
C SER A 67 19.49 -1.60 14.45
N GLY A 68 19.76 -2.24 13.31
CA GLY A 68 18.76 -2.55 12.30
C GLY A 68 18.16 -1.32 11.61
N ASP A 69 16.99 -1.50 11.09
CA ASP A 69 16.12 -0.44 10.54
C ASP A 69 15.62 0.47 11.68
N LEU A 70 15.58 1.77 11.44
CA LEU A 70 15.10 2.77 12.42
C LEU A 70 13.68 2.50 12.92
N ILE A 71 12.84 1.86 12.10
CA ILE A 71 11.46 1.50 12.47
C ILE A 71 11.40 0.50 13.62
N ARG A 72 12.46 -0.26 13.90
CA ARG A 72 12.54 -1.17 15.06
C ARG A 72 12.46 -0.42 16.40
N ALA A 73 12.80 0.88 16.41
CA ALA A 73 12.83 1.72 17.60
C ALA A 73 11.68 2.73 17.71
N TRP A 74 10.68 2.69 16.82
CA TRP A 74 9.57 3.66 16.86
C TRP A 74 8.67 3.51 18.08
N ASP A 75 8.45 2.29 18.52
CA ASP A 75 7.68 1.96 19.73
C ASP A 75 8.04 0.54 20.21
N SER A 76 7.36 0.06 21.26
CA SER A 76 7.55 -1.26 21.82
C SER A 76 6.23 -1.99 22.16
N VAL A 77 5.14 -1.58 21.49
CA VAL A 77 3.77 -1.99 21.88
C VAL A 77 3.46 -3.45 21.59
N VAL A 78 4.18 -4.09 20.67
CA VAL A 78 3.94 -5.49 20.33
C VAL A 78 4.88 -6.38 21.16
N LYS A 79 4.60 -6.51 22.45
CA LYS A 79 5.39 -7.32 23.41
C LYS A 79 6.88 -6.97 23.40
N GLY A 80 7.23 -5.68 23.22
CA GLY A 80 8.59 -5.18 23.12
C GLY A 80 9.10 -4.98 21.69
N LEU A 81 8.39 -5.43 20.66
CA LEU A 81 8.67 -5.10 19.26
C LEU A 81 7.93 -3.83 18.85
N SER A 82 8.50 -3.12 17.88
CA SER A 82 7.83 -2.00 17.23
C SER A 82 6.66 -2.47 16.37
N SER A 83 5.51 -1.80 16.52
CA SER A 83 4.32 -2.06 15.70
C SER A 83 4.59 -1.81 14.22
N GLY A 84 5.37 -0.78 13.89
CA GLY A 84 5.77 -0.49 12.51
C GLY A 84 6.63 -1.60 11.91
N TYR A 85 7.57 -2.16 12.69
CA TYR A 85 8.39 -3.27 12.22
C TYR A 85 7.55 -4.54 11.97
N VAL A 86 6.65 -4.86 12.89
CA VAL A 86 5.72 -6.00 12.78
C VAL A 86 4.82 -5.85 11.56
N TRP A 87 4.30 -4.66 11.33
CA TRP A 87 3.46 -4.35 10.17
C TRP A 87 4.14 -4.62 8.83
N LEU A 88 5.43 -4.26 8.69
CA LEU A 88 6.08 -4.17 7.38
C LEU A 88 7.03 -5.32 7.05
N ASN A 89 7.41 -6.17 8.02
CA ASN A 89 8.54 -7.08 7.81
C ASN A 89 8.26 -8.58 7.99
N GLY A 90 6.98 -8.97 7.98
CA GLY A 90 6.64 -10.39 7.88
C GLY A 90 7.09 -10.99 6.54
N ASN A 91 7.39 -12.28 6.55
CA ASN A 91 7.82 -13.06 5.39
C ASN A 91 9.18 -12.68 4.79
N LYS A 92 9.94 -11.76 5.44
CA LYS A 92 11.28 -11.36 4.99
C LYS A 92 12.36 -12.13 5.72
N ARG A 93 13.55 -12.16 5.14
CA ARG A 93 14.79 -12.61 5.77
C ARG A 93 15.60 -11.40 6.21
N SER A 94 16.05 -11.33 7.45
CA SER A 94 16.87 -10.24 7.99
C SER A 94 18.35 -10.54 7.84
N PHE A 95 19.06 -9.72 7.09
CA PHE A 95 20.48 -9.82 6.83
C PHE A 95 21.21 -8.60 7.40
N ALA A 96 21.94 -8.79 8.51
CA ALA A 96 22.71 -7.73 9.15
C ALA A 96 24.12 -7.62 8.57
N ILE A 97 24.47 -6.48 7.97
CA ILE A 97 25.80 -6.25 7.39
C ILE A 97 26.14 -4.76 7.33
N ASP A 98 27.40 -4.42 7.63
CA ASP A 98 27.94 -3.07 7.41
C ASP A 98 28.43 -2.93 5.96
N MET A 99 27.56 -2.44 5.09
CA MET A 99 27.87 -2.21 3.67
C MET A 99 28.85 -1.04 3.41
N LYS A 100 29.24 -0.30 4.44
CA LYS A 100 30.25 0.77 4.32
C LYS A 100 31.67 0.22 4.38
N LYS A 101 31.87 -0.98 4.92
CA LYS A 101 33.17 -1.67 4.94
C LYS A 101 33.40 -2.40 3.62
N PRO A 102 34.63 -2.42 3.07
CA PRO A 102 34.93 -3.05 1.78
C PRO A 102 34.47 -4.51 1.68
N ALA A 103 34.68 -5.32 2.72
CA ALA A 103 34.26 -6.71 2.72
C ALA A 103 32.72 -6.85 2.75
N GLY A 104 32.03 -5.95 3.48
CA GLY A 104 30.56 -5.90 3.47
C GLY A 104 30.01 -5.51 2.09
N LEU A 105 30.62 -4.51 1.45
CA LEU A 105 30.26 -4.12 0.08
C LEU A 105 30.44 -5.26 -0.93
N GLU A 106 31.51 -6.04 -0.83
CA GLU A 106 31.73 -7.18 -1.73
C GLU A 106 30.66 -8.25 -1.53
N VAL A 107 30.25 -8.54 -0.29
CA VAL A 107 29.11 -9.44 -0.02
C VAL A 107 27.83 -8.91 -0.68
N MET A 108 27.57 -7.60 -0.55
CA MET A 108 26.38 -6.97 -1.17
C MET A 108 26.37 -7.08 -2.69
N ARG A 109 27.51 -6.89 -3.33
CA ARG A 109 27.64 -7.07 -4.80
C ARG A 109 27.35 -8.51 -5.24
N ARG A 110 27.87 -9.49 -4.51
CA ARG A 110 27.59 -10.91 -4.76
C ARG A 110 26.13 -11.28 -4.55
N LEU A 111 25.45 -10.66 -3.59
CA LEU A 111 23.99 -10.79 -3.40
C LEU A 111 23.24 -10.18 -4.59
N ALA A 112 23.61 -8.96 -5.00
CA ALA A 112 22.99 -8.28 -6.14
C ALA A 112 23.13 -9.08 -7.44
N ASP A 113 24.30 -9.69 -7.68
CA ASP A 113 24.53 -10.56 -8.85
C ASP A 113 23.59 -11.78 -8.89
N ARG A 114 23.07 -12.21 -7.74
CA ARG A 114 22.16 -13.36 -7.59
C ARG A 114 20.70 -12.96 -7.33
N SER A 115 20.40 -11.68 -7.45
CA SER A 115 19.05 -11.14 -7.21
C SER A 115 18.35 -10.78 -8.53
N ASP A 116 17.04 -10.95 -8.54
CA ASP A 116 16.18 -10.55 -9.65
C ASP A 116 15.82 -9.08 -9.58
N VAL A 117 15.62 -8.59 -8.35
CA VAL A 117 15.23 -7.22 -8.03
C VAL A 117 16.15 -6.69 -6.94
N LEU A 118 16.64 -5.47 -7.09
CA LEU A 118 17.16 -4.66 -6.01
C LEU A 118 16.22 -3.48 -5.80
N LEU A 119 15.73 -3.32 -4.58
CA LEU A 119 14.98 -2.13 -4.19
C LEU A 119 15.78 -1.34 -3.16
N GLU A 120 15.89 -0.03 -3.36
CA GLU A 120 16.46 0.88 -2.37
C GLU A 120 15.54 2.10 -2.17
N ASN A 121 15.54 2.64 -0.94
CA ASN A 121 14.85 3.91 -0.65
C ASN A 121 15.75 4.90 0.11
N PHE A 122 16.99 5.00 -0.31
CA PHE A 122 17.94 5.99 0.16
C PHE A 122 17.68 7.38 -0.46
N ALA A 123 18.34 8.40 0.10
CA ALA A 123 18.42 9.68 -0.59
C ALA A 123 19.21 9.52 -1.90
N PRO A 124 18.84 10.23 -2.99
CA PRO A 124 19.50 10.11 -4.28
C PRO A 124 21.02 10.19 -4.20
N GLY A 125 21.71 9.34 -4.96
CA GLY A 125 23.16 9.23 -5.02
C GLY A 125 23.81 8.52 -3.82
N VAL A 126 23.08 8.09 -2.80
CA VAL A 126 23.65 7.32 -1.68
C VAL A 126 24.06 5.93 -2.14
N ALA A 127 23.21 5.24 -2.90
CA ALA A 127 23.51 3.92 -3.45
C ALA A 127 24.75 3.97 -4.37
N ASP A 128 24.86 4.99 -5.22
CA ASP A 128 26.03 5.19 -6.09
C ASP A 128 27.32 5.37 -5.28
N ARG A 129 27.29 6.22 -4.24
CA ARG A 129 28.47 6.42 -3.37
C ARG A 129 28.87 5.17 -2.60
N LEU A 130 27.94 4.27 -2.36
CA LEU A 130 28.21 2.97 -1.75
C LEU A 130 28.70 1.93 -2.77
N GLY A 131 28.75 2.24 -4.08
CA GLY A 131 29.09 1.27 -5.11
C GLY A 131 28.02 0.20 -5.31
N LEU A 132 26.75 0.56 -5.06
CA LEU A 132 25.54 -0.26 -5.21
C LEU A 132 24.51 0.44 -6.11
N GLY A 133 24.94 1.42 -6.92
CA GLY A 133 24.08 2.18 -7.81
C GLY A 133 23.63 1.39 -9.04
N ALA A 134 22.54 1.86 -9.66
CA ALA A 134 21.91 1.19 -10.81
C ALA A 134 22.87 0.98 -11.97
N THR A 135 23.69 1.98 -12.31
CA THR A 135 24.64 1.91 -13.44
C THR A 135 25.62 0.76 -13.26
N GLU A 136 26.24 0.62 -12.08
CA GLU A 136 27.21 -0.44 -11.80
C GLU A 136 26.54 -1.82 -11.77
N LEU A 137 25.45 -1.96 -11.01
CA LEU A 137 24.82 -3.26 -10.77
C LEU A 137 24.11 -3.80 -12.02
N CYS A 138 23.45 -2.95 -12.82
CA CYS A 138 22.81 -3.38 -14.06
C CYS A 138 23.85 -3.71 -15.16
N ALA A 139 25.03 -3.09 -15.14
CA ALA A 139 26.13 -3.51 -16.02
C ALA A 139 26.67 -4.92 -15.66
N ARG A 140 26.71 -5.26 -14.37
CA ARG A 140 27.12 -6.59 -13.88
C ARG A 140 26.04 -7.64 -14.13
N ASN A 141 24.76 -7.30 -13.88
CA ASN A 141 23.62 -8.18 -14.10
C ASN A 141 22.58 -7.49 -15.01
N PRO A 142 22.64 -7.69 -16.34
CA PRO A 142 21.70 -7.08 -17.28
C PRO A 142 20.24 -7.52 -17.11
N ARG A 143 19.98 -8.55 -16.29
CA ARG A 143 18.64 -9.02 -15.95
C ARG A 143 18.10 -8.38 -14.66
N LEU A 144 18.93 -7.65 -13.91
CA LEU A 144 18.54 -7.01 -12.67
C LEU A 144 17.48 -5.92 -12.92
N ILE A 145 16.43 -5.96 -12.13
CA ILE A 145 15.46 -4.88 -12.02
C ILE A 145 15.89 -4.03 -10.83
N TYR A 146 16.25 -2.77 -11.08
CA TYR A 146 16.70 -1.85 -10.04
C TYR A 146 15.60 -0.83 -9.76
N CYS A 147 15.05 -0.81 -8.56
CA CYS A 147 13.98 0.10 -8.16
C CYS A 147 14.45 1.06 -7.08
N SER A 148 14.47 2.36 -7.40
CA SER A 148 14.71 3.44 -6.43
C SER A 148 13.39 4.06 -6.01
N VAL A 149 13.19 4.24 -4.71
CA VAL A 149 12.05 4.99 -4.15
C VAL A 149 12.60 6.18 -3.38
N SER A 150 12.26 7.40 -3.80
CA SER A 150 12.79 8.62 -3.16
C SER A 150 11.69 9.66 -2.93
N GLY A 151 12.01 10.75 -2.24
CA GLY A 151 11.05 11.82 -1.97
C GLY A 151 10.54 12.51 -3.24
N TYR A 152 11.49 12.91 -4.11
CA TYR A 152 11.19 13.76 -5.27
C TYR A 152 11.72 13.19 -6.60
N GLY A 153 12.24 11.97 -6.64
CA GLY A 153 12.84 11.37 -7.82
C GLY A 153 14.37 11.48 -7.84
N GLN A 154 14.99 10.83 -8.84
CA GLN A 154 16.46 10.79 -8.97
C GLN A 154 17.03 12.02 -9.70
N ASP A 155 16.19 12.90 -10.22
CA ASP A 155 16.58 14.14 -10.90
C ASP A 155 15.68 15.32 -10.47
N GLY A 156 15.79 16.44 -11.19
CA GLY A 156 14.98 17.64 -10.93
C GLY A 156 15.50 18.52 -9.78
N PRO A 157 14.89 19.71 -9.59
CA PRO A 157 15.37 20.72 -8.66
C PRO A 157 15.24 20.33 -7.17
N TYR A 158 14.37 19.37 -6.84
CA TYR A 158 14.13 18.90 -5.46
C TYR A 158 14.84 17.59 -5.15
N ARG A 159 15.64 17.05 -6.07
CA ARG A 159 16.33 15.76 -5.94
C ARG A 159 17.00 15.54 -4.58
N ASP A 160 17.69 16.54 -4.07
CA ASP A 160 18.47 16.45 -2.83
C ASP A 160 17.71 16.95 -1.58
N VAL A 161 16.43 17.32 -1.74
CA VAL A 161 15.57 17.72 -0.61
C VAL A 161 15.14 16.51 0.19
N LYS A 162 15.32 16.59 1.53
CA LYS A 162 14.89 15.52 2.44
C LYS A 162 13.38 15.44 2.53
N ALA A 163 12.85 14.26 2.48
CA ALA A 163 11.41 13.99 2.48
C ALA A 163 11.02 12.97 3.55
N TYR A 164 9.79 13.15 4.04
CA TYR A 164 9.01 12.18 4.79
C TYR A 164 7.55 12.36 4.40
N ASP A 165 6.73 11.37 4.65
CA ASP A 165 5.31 11.34 4.26
C ASP A 165 4.57 12.66 4.50
N LEU A 166 4.61 13.18 5.74
CA LEU A 166 3.89 14.42 6.08
C LEU A 166 4.35 15.63 5.25
N LEU A 167 5.65 15.72 4.97
CA LEU A 167 6.20 16.82 4.17
C LEU A 167 5.71 16.72 2.72
N ILE A 168 5.74 15.52 2.16
CA ILE A 168 5.23 15.27 0.81
C ILE A 168 3.71 15.47 0.73
N GLN A 169 2.93 15.09 1.75
CA GLN A 169 1.49 15.41 1.79
C GLN A 169 1.24 16.93 1.65
N GLY A 170 2.09 17.75 2.27
CA GLY A 170 2.02 19.21 2.15
C GLY A 170 2.42 19.70 0.76
N GLU A 171 3.59 19.33 0.31
CA GLU A 171 4.18 19.79 -0.97
C GLU A 171 3.37 19.32 -2.19
N ALA A 172 2.81 18.12 -2.15
CA ALA A 172 2.03 17.57 -3.25
C ALA A 172 0.53 17.94 -3.22
N GLY A 173 0.09 18.82 -2.32
CA GLY A 173 -1.28 19.32 -2.30
C GLY A 173 -2.34 18.41 -1.65
N ILE A 174 -1.96 17.28 -1.07
CA ILE A 174 -2.92 16.39 -0.35
C ILE A 174 -3.56 17.16 0.82
N ILE A 175 -2.77 17.91 1.60
CA ILE A 175 -3.28 18.70 2.73
C ILE A 175 -4.15 19.88 2.25
N ALA A 176 -3.94 20.39 1.04
CA ALA A 176 -4.79 21.45 0.48
C ALA A 176 -6.24 20.99 0.31
N THR A 177 -6.46 19.69 0.08
CA THR A 177 -7.81 19.12 -0.13
C THR A 177 -8.41 18.47 1.12
N THR A 178 -7.63 18.33 2.21
CA THR A 178 -8.01 17.56 3.41
C THR A 178 -8.17 18.47 4.63
N GLY A 179 -9.23 18.25 5.41
CA GLY A 179 -9.59 19.04 6.60
C GLY A 179 -10.79 19.95 6.37
N TYR A 180 -10.97 20.91 7.27
CA TYR A 180 -12.04 21.91 7.20
C TYR A 180 -11.51 23.23 6.59
N PRO A 181 -12.39 24.15 6.15
CA PRO A 181 -11.97 25.40 5.51
C PRO A 181 -10.88 26.17 6.29
N ASP A 182 -11.08 26.27 7.60
CA ASP A 182 -10.20 26.97 8.54
C ASP A 182 -9.09 26.09 9.16
N ARG A 183 -9.16 24.77 9.01
CA ARG A 183 -8.27 23.81 9.66
C ARG A 183 -7.84 22.72 8.68
N PRO A 184 -6.70 22.89 7.99
CA PRO A 184 -6.13 21.83 7.17
C PRO A 184 -5.75 20.63 8.03
N ALA A 185 -5.82 19.42 7.47
CA ALA A 185 -5.44 18.20 8.15
C ALA A 185 -4.66 17.28 7.19
N LYS A 186 -3.72 16.52 7.74
CA LYS A 186 -3.09 15.43 6.99
C LYS A 186 -3.98 14.19 6.95
N VAL A 187 -3.75 13.31 6.00
CA VAL A 187 -4.26 11.93 6.06
C VAL A 187 -3.57 11.20 7.21
N GLY A 188 -4.34 10.46 8.03
CA GLY A 188 -3.83 9.82 9.26
C GLY A 188 -2.75 8.77 8.99
N VAL A 189 -2.93 7.93 7.98
CA VAL A 189 -1.94 6.94 7.52
C VAL A 189 -0.83 7.60 6.69
N PRO A 190 0.36 7.01 6.57
CA PRO A 190 1.47 7.53 5.74
C PRO A 190 1.15 7.34 4.25
N ILE A 191 0.21 8.13 3.74
CA ILE A 191 -0.44 7.91 2.44
C ILE A 191 0.53 8.03 1.25
N THR A 192 1.54 8.91 1.34
CA THR A 192 2.51 9.10 0.25
C THR A 192 3.55 7.99 0.20
N ASP A 193 3.93 7.45 1.37
CA ASP A 193 4.71 6.22 1.46
C ASP A 193 3.95 5.03 0.85
N LEU A 194 2.67 4.88 1.21
CA LEU A 194 1.82 3.81 0.69
C LEU A 194 1.60 3.93 -0.81
N ALA A 195 1.35 5.14 -1.33
CA ALA A 195 1.20 5.39 -2.76
C ALA A 195 2.47 5.00 -3.53
N SER A 196 3.63 5.50 -3.10
CA SER A 196 4.91 5.19 -3.75
C SER A 196 5.26 3.71 -3.67
N SER A 197 4.98 3.05 -2.55
CA SER A 197 5.21 1.60 -2.42
C SER A 197 4.34 0.78 -3.37
N MET A 198 3.08 1.18 -3.58
CA MET A 198 2.18 0.52 -4.54
C MET A 198 2.67 0.71 -5.98
N TYR A 199 3.09 1.93 -6.36
CA TYR A 199 3.69 2.16 -7.68
C TYR A 199 5.01 1.40 -7.86
N ALA A 200 5.85 1.30 -6.82
CA ALA A 200 7.07 0.50 -6.86
C ALA A 200 6.75 -0.99 -7.08
N ALA A 201 5.78 -1.54 -6.36
CA ALA A 201 5.37 -2.93 -6.54
C ALA A 201 4.82 -3.18 -7.96
N VAL A 202 3.94 -2.30 -8.46
CA VAL A 202 3.43 -2.39 -9.84
C VAL A 202 4.57 -2.25 -10.85
N GLY A 203 5.49 -1.30 -10.68
CA GLY A 203 6.65 -1.10 -11.54
C GLY A 203 7.54 -2.35 -11.61
N ILE A 204 7.82 -2.97 -10.45
CA ILE A 204 8.60 -4.21 -10.36
C ILE A 204 7.89 -5.36 -11.10
N LEU A 205 6.57 -5.53 -10.90
CA LEU A 205 5.80 -6.57 -11.59
C LEU A 205 5.78 -6.36 -13.11
N LEU A 206 5.63 -5.13 -13.58
CA LEU A 206 5.70 -4.79 -15.01
C LEU A 206 7.09 -5.06 -15.57
N ALA A 207 8.14 -4.73 -14.82
CA ALA A 207 9.53 -4.99 -15.23
C ALA A 207 9.85 -6.50 -15.26
N LEU A 208 9.35 -7.28 -14.30
CA LEU A 208 9.44 -8.74 -14.31
C LEU A 208 8.74 -9.32 -15.54
N TYR A 209 7.50 -8.90 -15.80
CA TYR A 209 6.74 -9.33 -16.98
C TYR A 209 7.45 -8.99 -18.30
N GLN A 210 8.01 -7.77 -18.41
CA GLN A 210 8.78 -7.38 -19.59
C GLN A 210 10.07 -8.19 -19.72
N ARG A 211 10.76 -8.46 -18.61
CA ARG A 211 12.00 -9.26 -18.58
C ARG A 211 11.82 -10.66 -19.16
N GLU A 212 10.68 -11.31 -18.90
CA GLU A 212 10.37 -12.62 -19.49
C GLU A 212 10.31 -12.58 -21.02
N ARG A 213 9.98 -11.44 -21.60
CA ARG A 213 9.89 -11.24 -23.06
C ARG A 213 11.20 -10.79 -23.69
N THR A 214 12.00 -10.00 -22.97
CA THR A 214 13.19 -9.32 -23.51
C THR A 214 14.50 -9.93 -23.03
N GLY A 215 14.45 -10.72 -21.95
CA GLY A 215 15.64 -11.23 -21.25
C GLY A 215 16.38 -10.17 -20.44
N ARG A 216 15.92 -8.91 -20.38
CA ARG A 216 16.60 -7.78 -19.75
C ARG A 216 15.78 -7.15 -18.64
N GLY A 217 16.45 -6.81 -17.55
CA GLY A 217 15.91 -5.95 -16.50
C GLY A 217 15.90 -4.48 -16.91
N GLN A 218 15.50 -3.62 -15.98
CA GLN A 218 15.45 -2.17 -16.19
C GLN A 218 15.54 -1.41 -14.86
N VAL A 219 15.78 -0.11 -14.95
CA VAL A 219 15.75 0.81 -13.81
C VAL A 219 14.35 1.38 -13.68
N ILE A 220 13.87 1.47 -12.44
CA ILE A 220 12.58 2.04 -12.06
C ILE A 220 12.87 3.17 -11.06
N ASP A 221 12.42 4.38 -11.36
CA ASP A 221 12.49 5.54 -10.48
C ASP A 221 11.08 5.88 -9.99
N ILE A 222 10.86 5.85 -8.68
CA ILE A 222 9.59 6.16 -8.04
C ILE A 222 9.78 7.34 -7.08
N SER A 223 9.02 8.38 -7.33
CA SER A 223 8.95 9.56 -6.48
C SER A 223 7.70 9.52 -5.60
N MET A 224 7.85 9.75 -4.29
CA MET A 224 6.72 9.93 -3.38
C MET A 224 5.86 11.14 -3.80
N PHE A 225 6.52 12.22 -4.24
CA PHE A 225 5.85 13.44 -4.70
C PHE A 225 4.98 13.16 -5.94
N GLU A 226 5.53 12.53 -6.98
CA GLU A 226 4.78 12.19 -8.19
C GLU A 226 3.65 11.18 -7.92
N SER A 227 3.91 10.21 -7.03
CA SER A 227 2.89 9.26 -6.59
C SER A 227 1.71 9.97 -5.92
N ALA A 228 1.99 10.97 -5.09
CA ALA A 228 0.97 11.79 -4.46
C ALA A 228 0.22 12.68 -5.47
N LEU A 229 0.93 13.30 -6.43
CA LEU A 229 0.31 14.08 -7.51
C LEU A 229 -0.66 13.24 -8.34
N ALA A 230 -0.29 12.00 -8.66
CA ALA A 230 -1.17 11.10 -9.40
C ALA A 230 -2.46 10.76 -8.62
N TRP A 231 -2.44 10.86 -7.30
CA TRP A 231 -3.59 10.60 -6.43
C TRP A 231 -4.45 11.83 -6.13
N LEU A 232 -4.07 13.02 -6.59
CA LEU A 232 -4.94 14.21 -6.50
C LEU A 232 -6.23 14.06 -7.31
N GLY A 233 -6.29 13.11 -8.23
CA GLY A 233 -7.50 12.75 -8.98
C GLY A 233 -8.02 13.91 -9.84
N TYR A 234 -9.22 14.42 -9.51
CA TYR A 234 -9.90 15.47 -10.27
C TYR A 234 -9.57 16.90 -9.81
N PHE A 235 -8.87 17.09 -8.70
CA PHE A 235 -8.60 18.44 -8.16
C PHE A 235 -7.76 19.32 -9.08
N PRO A 236 -6.72 18.83 -9.79
CA PRO A 236 -6.02 19.63 -10.77
C PRO A 236 -6.92 20.15 -11.88
N HIS A 237 -7.89 19.35 -12.35
CA HIS A 237 -8.86 19.78 -13.37
C HIS A 237 -9.77 20.89 -12.85
N HIS A 238 -10.16 20.85 -11.58
CA HIS A 238 -10.91 21.95 -10.96
C HIS A 238 -10.12 23.26 -11.04
N TYR A 239 -8.86 23.24 -10.58
CA TYR A 239 -8.01 24.43 -10.61
C TYR A 239 -7.76 24.95 -12.05
N TRP A 240 -7.39 24.07 -12.98
CA TRP A 240 -7.11 24.46 -14.37
C TRP A 240 -8.29 25.11 -15.10
N HIS A 241 -9.50 24.73 -14.75
CA HIS A 241 -10.70 25.19 -15.46
C HIS A 241 -11.50 26.26 -14.71
N GLN A 242 -11.37 26.33 -13.38
CA GLN A 242 -12.06 27.34 -12.57
C GLN A 242 -11.12 28.48 -12.11
N GLY A 243 -9.82 28.23 -12.05
CA GLY A 243 -8.84 29.19 -11.54
C GLY A 243 -8.87 29.36 -10.01
N GLU A 244 -9.58 28.48 -9.31
CA GLU A 244 -9.81 28.57 -7.87
C GLU A 244 -9.33 27.29 -7.17
N GLU A 245 -8.78 27.44 -5.97
CA GLU A 245 -8.43 26.30 -5.11
C GLU A 245 -9.70 25.56 -4.67
N PRO A 246 -9.70 24.21 -4.72
CA PRO A 246 -10.79 23.42 -4.17
C PRO A 246 -10.95 23.68 -2.68
N GLU A 247 -12.14 24.09 -2.24
CA GLU A 247 -12.42 24.29 -0.83
C GLU A 247 -12.35 22.97 -0.06
N ARG A 248 -11.72 22.97 1.13
CA ARG A 248 -11.79 21.84 2.06
C ARG A 248 -13.19 21.72 2.65
N VAL A 249 -13.76 20.55 2.60
CA VAL A 249 -15.15 20.30 3.01
C VAL A 249 -15.29 19.35 4.20
N GLY A 250 -14.23 19.19 4.97
CA GLY A 250 -14.20 18.29 6.12
C GLY A 250 -14.43 16.83 5.73
N MET A 251 -15.43 16.21 6.33
CA MET A 251 -15.80 14.82 6.06
C MET A 251 -16.87 14.68 4.97
N ARG A 252 -17.13 15.74 4.17
CA ARG A 252 -18.13 15.74 3.10
C ARG A 252 -17.47 15.49 1.75
N HIS A 253 -18.24 15.02 0.79
CA HIS A 253 -17.79 14.90 -0.59
C HIS A 253 -17.78 16.28 -1.28
N HIS A 254 -16.77 16.58 -2.11
CA HIS A 254 -16.62 17.91 -2.72
C HIS A 254 -17.77 18.29 -3.68
N TYR A 255 -18.31 17.34 -4.42
CA TYR A 255 -19.29 17.62 -5.49
C TYR A 255 -20.68 17.02 -5.24
N ILE A 256 -20.79 15.98 -4.44
CA ILE A 256 -22.03 15.26 -4.22
C ILE A 256 -22.62 15.70 -2.87
N VAL A 257 -23.91 16.05 -2.84
CA VAL A 257 -24.62 16.53 -1.64
C VAL A 257 -26.04 15.94 -1.63
N PRO A 258 -26.44 15.29 -0.52
CA PRO A 258 -25.66 14.95 0.67
C PRO A 258 -24.74 13.73 0.47
N TYR A 259 -23.53 13.81 0.98
CA TYR A 259 -22.59 12.69 1.04
C TYR A 259 -21.56 12.91 2.14
N GLY A 260 -21.61 12.09 3.16
CA GLY A 260 -20.70 12.12 4.32
C GLY A 260 -21.34 11.58 5.59
N PRO A 261 -20.67 11.70 6.73
CA PRO A 261 -21.22 11.34 8.04
C PRO A 261 -22.09 12.44 8.62
N TYR A 262 -23.22 12.06 9.20
CA TYR A 262 -24.15 12.92 9.96
C TYR A 262 -24.34 12.35 11.36
N MET A 263 -24.37 13.20 12.37
CA MET A 263 -24.56 12.78 13.74
C MET A 263 -26.01 12.46 13.99
N ALA A 264 -26.32 11.27 14.48
CA ALA A 264 -27.64 10.86 14.91
C ALA A 264 -27.97 11.39 16.32
N GLY A 265 -29.22 11.26 16.72
CA GLY A 265 -29.71 11.78 18.01
C GLY A 265 -29.08 11.17 19.25
N ASP A 266 -28.45 10.02 19.13
CA ASP A 266 -27.70 9.34 20.19
C ASP A 266 -26.19 9.64 20.17
N GLY A 267 -25.74 10.58 19.34
CA GLY A 267 -24.34 10.99 19.23
C GLY A 267 -23.44 10.06 18.39
N VAL A 268 -24.00 9.07 17.71
CA VAL A 268 -23.28 8.17 16.83
C VAL A 268 -23.40 8.63 15.37
N TYR A 269 -22.32 8.59 14.61
CA TYR A 269 -22.34 9.00 13.21
C TYR A 269 -22.91 7.94 12.28
N VAL A 270 -23.74 8.39 11.34
CA VAL A 270 -24.22 7.63 10.18
C VAL A 270 -23.66 8.24 8.93
N SER A 271 -22.92 7.47 8.14
CA SER A 271 -22.45 7.89 6.82
C SER A 271 -23.46 7.47 5.75
N LEU A 272 -23.72 8.36 4.80
CA LEU A 272 -24.53 8.04 3.62
C LEU A 272 -23.94 8.70 2.36
N ALA A 273 -24.34 8.18 1.20
CA ALA A 273 -24.05 8.79 -0.09
C ALA A 273 -25.33 8.81 -0.94
N VAL A 274 -25.72 10.00 -1.40
CA VAL A 274 -26.85 10.21 -2.30
C VAL A 274 -26.30 10.71 -3.63
N ALA A 275 -25.82 9.77 -4.47
CA ALA A 275 -25.00 10.10 -5.62
C ALA A 275 -25.80 10.33 -6.91
N THR A 276 -26.91 9.62 -7.07
CA THR A 276 -27.71 9.65 -8.30
C THR A 276 -29.05 10.41 -8.11
N PRO A 277 -29.73 10.82 -9.18
CA PRO A 277 -31.08 11.34 -9.09
C PRO A 277 -32.09 10.36 -8.45
N HIS A 278 -31.90 9.05 -8.70
CA HIS A 278 -32.69 8.00 -8.08
C HIS A 278 -32.47 7.95 -6.56
N ASP A 279 -31.21 7.97 -6.12
CA ASP A 279 -30.88 7.98 -4.69
C ASP A 279 -31.48 9.19 -3.99
N TRP A 280 -31.51 10.35 -4.66
CA TRP A 280 -32.12 11.56 -4.12
C TRP A 280 -33.64 11.41 -3.93
N ASP A 281 -34.35 10.85 -4.93
CA ASP A 281 -35.79 10.58 -4.83
C ASP A 281 -36.07 9.60 -3.68
N VAL A 282 -35.35 8.49 -3.63
CA VAL A 282 -35.50 7.46 -2.58
C VAL A 282 -35.16 8.04 -1.21
N PHE A 283 -34.07 8.82 -1.09
CA PHE A 283 -33.70 9.47 0.16
C PHE A 283 -34.82 10.38 0.66
N CYS A 284 -35.33 11.27 -0.19
CA CYS A 284 -36.37 12.22 0.21
C CYS A 284 -37.67 11.54 0.64
N ARG A 285 -38.11 10.48 -0.11
CA ARG A 285 -39.39 9.81 0.16
C ARG A 285 -39.30 8.80 1.31
N ASN A 286 -38.29 7.93 1.26
CA ASN A 286 -38.28 6.72 2.08
C ASN A 286 -37.44 6.90 3.35
N VAL A 287 -36.39 7.69 3.32
CA VAL A 287 -35.48 7.88 4.46
C VAL A 287 -35.79 9.16 5.21
N ALA A 288 -35.68 10.29 4.55
CA ALA A 288 -35.91 11.61 5.15
C ALA A 288 -37.39 11.88 5.44
N GLN A 289 -38.30 11.30 4.65
CA GLN A 289 -39.73 11.59 4.67
C GLN A 289 -40.01 13.10 4.49
N ARG A 290 -39.29 13.70 3.54
CA ARG A 290 -39.34 15.12 3.17
C ARG A 290 -39.54 15.24 1.64
N SER A 291 -40.65 14.74 1.13
CA SER A 291 -40.96 14.76 -0.31
C SER A 291 -41.01 16.17 -0.90
N GLU A 292 -41.23 17.18 -0.08
CA GLU A 292 -41.16 18.60 -0.45
C GLU A 292 -39.79 19.03 -0.95
N TRP A 293 -38.71 18.38 -0.51
CA TRP A 293 -37.35 18.66 -1.02
C TRP A 293 -37.18 18.36 -2.51
N LEU A 294 -38.02 17.45 -3.06
CA LEU A 294 -38.00 17.13 -4.50
C LEU A 294 -38.56 18.27 -5.34
N GLN A 295 -39.43 19.11 -4.78
CA GLN A 295 -40.04 20.26 -5.46
C GLN A 295 -39.29 21.56 -5.17
N ASP A 296 -38.41 21.59 -4.18
CA ASP A 296 -37.60 22.77 -3.86
C ASP A 296 -36.58 23.02 -4.97
N ALA A 297 -36.69 24.21 -5.61
CA ALA A 297 -35.78 24.59 -6.69
C ALA A 297 -34.30 24.59 -6.27
N ARG A 298 -34.01 24.75 -4.97
CA ARG A 298 -32.65 24.72 -4.41
C ARG A 298 -32.03 23.32 -4.40
N PHE A 299 -32.84 22.24 -4.46
CA PHE A 299 -32.39 20.86 -4.24
C PHE A 299 -32.73 19.91 -5.40
N ARG A 300 -33.45 20.38 -6.40
CA ARG A 300 -34.03 19.56 -7.45
C ARG A 300 -32.99 18.81 -8.29
N THR A 301 -31.89 19.45 -8.62
CA THR A 301 -30.80 18.84 -9.40
C THR A 301 -29.52 18.75 -8.56
N ALA A 302 -28.58 17.87 -8.96
CA ALA A 302 -27.28 17.79 -8.28
C ALA A 302 -26.48 19.12 -8.31
N PRO A 303 -26.45 19.89 -9.41
CA PRO A 303 -25.87 21.22 -9.41
C PRO A 303 -26.58 22.19 -8.42
N ASP A 304 -27.93 22.14 -8.33
CA ASP A 304 -28.66 22.99 -7.40
C ASP A 304 -28.32 22.64 -5.95
N ARG A 305 -28.27 21.34 -5.61
CA ARG A 305 -27.88 20.88 -4.28
C ARG A 305 -26.46 21.32 -3.93
N ARG A 306 -25.52 21.22 -4.87
CA ARG A 306 -24.15 21.69 -4.66
C ARG A 306 -24.09 23.20 -4.42
N LYS A 307 -24.81 23.99 -5.23
CA LYS A 307 -24.88 25.45 -5.08
C LYS A 307 -25.47 25.87 -3.74
N ASN A 308 -26.46 25.12 -3.25
CA ASN A 308 -27.15 25.38 -1.99
C ASN A 308 -26.70 24.44 -0.87
N ARG A 309 -25.43 23.94 -0.94
CA ARG A 309 -24.85 22.96 -0.02
C ARG A 309 -25.12 23.32 1.43
N GLY A 310 -24.80 24.53 1.88
CA GLY A 310 -24.90 24.93 3.29
C GLY A 310 -26.32 24.75 3.84
N VAL A 311 -27.35 25.16 3.09
CA VAL A 311 -28.74 25.01 3.50
C VAL A 311 -29.18 23.55 3.54
N LEU A 312 -28.77 22.77 2.55
CA LEU A 312 -29.13 21.34 2.49
C LEU A 312 -28.42 20.54 3.60
N GLU A 313 -27.11 20.73 3.78
CA GLU A 313 -26.32 20.05 4.83
C GLU A 313 -26.89 20.36 6.22
N GLU A 314 -27.21 21.62 6.54
CA GLU A 314 -27.84 22.00 7.80
C GLU A 314 -29.19 21.31 7.98
N SER A 315 -29.99 21.21 6.92
CA SER A 315 -31.30 20.54 6.96
C SER A 315 -31.15 19.04 7.21
N VAL A 316 -30.18 18.40 6.58
CA VAL A 316 -29.89 16.97 6.78
C VAL A 316 -29.27 16.72 8.15
N GLU A 317 -28.40 17.58 8.66
CA GLU A 317 -27.86 17.49 10.02
C GLU A 317 -28.99 17.55 11.08
N LYS A 318 -29.91 18.49 10.95
CA LYS A 318 -31.10 18.57 11.85
C LYS A 318 -31.96 17.32 11.74
N LEU A 319 -32.19 16.82 10.55
CA LEU A 319 -32.96 15.60 10.33
C LEU A 319 -32.32 14.39 11.03
N PHE A 320 -31.01 14.20 10.93
CA PHE A 320 -30.35 13.05 11.54
C PHE A 320 -30.38 13.08 13.07
N LEU A 321 -30.49 14.25 13.69
CA LEU A 321 -30.67 14.38 15.13
C LEU A 321 -32.05 13.92 15.60
N GLU A 322 -33.06 13.76 14.74
CA GLU A 322 -34.41 13.35 15.10
C GLU A 322 -34.53 11.88 15.56
N GLN A 323 -33.57 11.02 15.15
CA GLN A 323 -33.62 9.58 15.44
C GLN A 323 -32.23 9.05 15.85
N PRO A 324 -32.17 7.92 16.58
CA PRO A 324 -30.92 7.26 16.90
C PRO A 324 -30.30 6.59 15.68
N HIS A 325 -28.99 6.32 15.76
CA HIS A 325 -28.18 5.69 14.72
C HIS A 325 -28.82 4.43 14.12
N ASP A 326 -29.30 3.50 14.96
CA ASP A 326 -29.81 2.21 14.47
C ASP A 326 -31.08 2.36 13.63
N GLU A 327 -31.92 3.34 13.93
CA GLU A 327 -33.11 3.63 13.13
C GLU A 327 -32.72 4.18 11.75
N TRP A 328 -31.72 5.10 11.69
CA TRP A 328 -31.22 5.59 10.40
C TRP A 328 -30.57 4.48 9.58
N MET A 329 -29.77 3.61 10.21
CA MET A 329 -29.16 2.45 9.53
C MET A 329 -30.20 1.49 9.00
N ARG A 330 -31.31 1.31 9.73
CA ARG A 330 -32.45 0.50 9.25
C ARG A 330 -33.11 1.13 8.03
N ARG A 331 -33.49 2.41 8.11
CA ARG A 331 -34.16 3.12 6.99
C ARG A 331 -33.30 3.13 5.72
N LEU A 332 -32.00 3.41 5.86
CA LEU A 332 -31.08 3.44 4.74
C LEU A 332 -30.89 2.05 4.10
N ARG A 333 -30.85 0.99 4.92
CA ARG A 333 -30.80 -0.38 4.45
C ARG A 333 -32.06 -0.77 3.72
N ASP A 334 -33.23 -0.51 4.32
CA ASP A 334 -34.53 -0.84 3.72
C ASP A 334 -34.78 -0.08 2.40
N ALA A 335 -34.17 1.09 2.27
CA ALA A 335 -34.19 1.92 1.06
C ALA A 335 -33.08 1.57 0.06
N GLU A 336 -32.23 0.59 0.36
CA GLU A 336 -31.09 0.16 -0.46
C GLU A 336 -30.08 1.29 -0.81
N LEU A 337 -30.03 2.33 0.02
CA LEU A 337 -29.08 3.45 -0.16
C LEU A 337 -27.70 3.13 0.43
N PRO A 338 -26.60 3.58 -0.22
CA PRO A 338 -25.27 3.44 0.33
C PRO A 338 -25.15 4.10 1.71
N HIS A 339 -24.76 3.30 2.70
CA HIS A 339 -24.62 3.77 4.07
C HIS A 339 -23.50 3.02 4.82
N GLY A 340 -23.05 3.59 5.95
CA GLY A 340 -22.03 2.98 6.78
C GLY A 340 -21.90 3.67 8.13
N ARG A 341 -21.01 3.10 8.96
CA ARG A 341 -20.64 3.65 10.27
C ARG A 341 -19.29 4.35 10.19
N LEU A 342 -19.03 5.27 11.11
CA LEU A 342 -17.67 5.72 11.42
C LEU A 342 -17.13 4.84 12.54
N ASN A 343 -16.34 3.83 12.16
CA ASN A 343 -15.80 2.87 13.10
C ASN A 343 -14.45 3.35 13.69
N GLY A 344 -14.26 3.12 14.97
CA GLY A 344 -12.93 3.14 15.58
C GLY A 344 -12.13 1.89 15.24
N ILE A 345 -10.82 1.90 15.51
CA ILE A 345 -9.92 0.77 15.18
C ILE A 345 -10.41 -0.55 15.81
N GLY A 346 -10.84 -0.52 17.09
CA GLY A 346 -11.37 -1.72 17.76
C GLY A 346 -12.61 -2.30 17.08
N GLU A 347 -13.51 -1.44 16.60
CA GLU A 347 -14.72 -1.86 15.87
C GLU A 347 -14.38 -2.43 14.50
N VAL A 348 -13.39 -1.85 13.79
CA VAL A 348 -12.92 -2.38 12.50
C VAL A 348 -12.32 -3.77 12.68
N LEU A 349 -11.56 -4.01 13.75
CA LEU A 349 -10.99 -5.34 14.03
C LEU A 349 -12.06 -6.38 14.38
N ALA A 350 -13.19 -5.96 14.96
CA ALA A 350 -14.35 -6.80 15.23
C ALA A 350 -15.38 -6.85 14.09
N HIS A 351 -15.12 -6.14 12.98
CA HIS A 351 -16.09 -6.00 11.89
C HIS A 351 -16.36 -7.35 11.21
N PRO A 352 -17.66 -7.76 11.03
CA PRO A 352 -18.00 -9.05 10.43
C PRO A 352 -17.33 -9.32 9.08
N GLN A 353 -17.20 -8.28 8.24
CA GLN A 353 -16.54 -8.41 6.94
C GLN A 353 -15.03 -8.66 7.09
N ALA A 354 -14.36 -8.02 8.05
CA ALA A 354 -12.93 -8.25 8.30
C ALA A 354 -12.69 -9.70 8.78
N ILE A 355 -13.57 -10.20 9.64
CA ILE A 355 -13.52 -11.58 10.15
C ILE A 355 -13.83 -12.58 9.02
N ALA A 356 -14.94 -12.40 8.29
CA ALA A 356 -15.35 -13.30 7.20
C ALA A 356 -14.29 -13.38 6.09
N ARG A 357 -13.63 -12.26 5.79
CA ARG A 357 -12.54 -12.21 4.83
C ARG A 357 -11.17 -12.55 5.42
N LYS A 358 -11.13 -12.96 6.68
CA LYS A 358 -9.89 -13.39 7.37
C LYS A 358 -8.75 -12.34 7.22
N MET A 359 -9.08 -11.07 7.39
CA MET A 359 -8.11 -9.96 7.31
C MET A 359 -7.20 -9.87 8.53
N ILE A 360 -7.59 -10.48 9.66
CA ILE A 360 -6.75 -10.60 10.85
C ILE A 360 -6.14 -11.99 10.83
N ARG A 361 -4.81 -12.05 10.92
CA ARG A 361 -4.00 -13.28 10.90
C ARG A 361 -3.06 -13.30 12.09
N GLU A 362 -2.55 -14.46 12.40
CA GLU A 362 -1.42 -14.62 13.31
C GLU A 362 -0.17 -14.97 12.51
N ILE A 363 0.97 -14.44 12.93
CA ILE A 363 2.29 -14.72 12.37
C ILE A 363 3.28 -15.00 13.50
N GLU A 364 4.22 -15.90 13.25
CA GLU A 364 5.33 -16.15 14.17
C GLU A 364 6.25 -14.93 14.26
N SER A 365 6.80 -14.68 15.45
CA SER A 365 7.72 -13.57 15.69
C SER A 365 8.72 -13.94 16.81
N PRO A 366 9.77 -13.14 17.04
CA PRO A 366 10.71 -13.35 18.13
C PRO A 366 10.06 -13.38 19.53
N VAL A 367 8.86 -12.85 19.68
CA VAL A 367 8.10 -12.79 20.95
C VAL A 367 6.87 -13.72 20.94
N GLY A 368 6.89 -14.75 20.07
CA GLY A 368 5.79 -15.68 19.84
C GLY A 368 4.78 -15.15 18.82
N LYS A 369 3.63 -15.78 18.75
CA LYS A 369 2.56 -15.38 17.82
C LYS A 369 2.03 -13.98 18.12
N VAL A 370 1.90 -13.20 17.06
CA VAL A 370 1.33 -11.85 17.11
C VAL A 370 0.30 -11.67 15.99
N PRO A 371 -0.77 -10.91 16.24
CA PRO A 371 -1.74 -10.59 15.19
C PRO A 371 -1.16 -9.59 14.19
N ILE A 372 -1.50 -9.79 12.90
CA ILE A 372 -1.19 -8.86 11.82
C ILE A 372 -2.39 -8.70 10.90
N MET A 373 -2.37 -7.61 10.12
CA MET A 373 -3.30 -7.46 9.01
C MET A 373 -2.84 -8.32 7.83
N GLY A 374 -3.78 -9.10 7.27
CA GLY A 374 -3.54 -9.90 6.08
C GLY A 374 -3.45 -9.06 4.81
N SER A 375 -2.90 -9.66 3.77
CA SER A 375 -2.87 -9.02 2.44
C SER A 375 -4.30 -8.88 1.87
N PRO A 376 -4.63 -7.76 1.21
CA PRO A 376 -5.87 -7.61 0.45
C PRO A 376 -5.85 -8.37 -0.88
N LEU A 377 -4.67 -8.78 -1.35
CA LEU A 377 -4.51 -9.55 -2.58
C LEU A 377 -5.03 -10.99 -2.38
N ARG A 378 -5.87 -11.45 -3.29
CA ARG A 378 -6.44 -12.80 -3.31
C ARG A 378 -6.40 -13.34 -4.72
N LEU A 379 -5.46 -14.20 -4.97
CA LEU A 379 -5.33 -14.93 -6.23
C LEU A 379 -5.86 -16.35 -6.01
N SER A 380 -6.63 -16.87 -6.97
CA SER A 380 -7.24 -18.21 -6.86
C SER A 380 -6.20 -19.33 -6.79
N GLU A 381 -5.08 -19.16 -7.54
CA GLU A 381 -4.05 -20.17 -7.73
C GLU A 381 -2.76 -19.89 -6.93
N SER A 382 -2.64 -18.73 -6.29
CA SER A 382 -1.40 -18.29 -5.63
C SER A 382 -1.71 -17.76 -4.24
N PRO A 383 -1.62 -18.60 -3.20
CA PRO A 383 -1.94 -18.19 -1.83
C PRO A 383 -0.92 -17.19 -1.29
N VAL A 384 -1.41 -16.32 -0.41
CA VAL A 384 -0.57 -15.38 0.35
C VAL A 384 0.18 -16.14 1.45
N ARG A 385 1.47 -15.84 1.63
CA ARG A 385 2.31 -16.40 2.70
C ARG A 385 2.12 -15.66 4.03
N PHE A 386 2.30 -16.41 5.12
CA PHE A 386 2.27 -15.91 6.51
C PHE A 386 3.28 -16.72 7.34
N ASP A 387 4.59 -16.54 7.10
CA ASP A 387 5.63 -17.36 7.73
C ASP A 387 6.05 -16.79 9.08
N ALA A 388 6.92 -15.77 9.09
CA ALA A 388 7.45 -15.18 10.31
C ALA A 388 7.90 -13.73 10.13
N ILE A 389 8.07 -13.03 11.27
CA ILE A 389 8.75 -11.75 11.39
C ILE A 389 10.16 -12.04 11.90
N PRO A 390 11.23 -11.65 11.20
CA PRO A 390 12.58 -12.03 11.60
C PRO A 390 13.13 -11.17 12.75
N SER A 391 13.97 -11.78 13.60
CA SER A 391 14.88 -11.04 14.46
C SER A 391 15.94 -10.32 13.62
N LEU A 392 16.59 -9.30 14.19
CA LEU A 392 17.69 -8.61 13.52
C LEU A 392 18.83 -9.58 13.22
N GLY A 393 19.22 -9.68 11.95
CA GLY A 393 20.32 -10.52 11.48
C GLY A 393 20.07 -12.03 11.60
N GLN A 394 18.83 -12.46 11.82
CA GLN A 394 18.47 -13.87 11.98
C GLN A 394 18.98 -14.74 10.83
N ASP A 395 18.99 -14.23 9.64
CA ASP A 395 19.33 -14.97 8.43
C ASP A 395 20.74 -14.67 7.90
N THR A 396 21.56 -13.93 8.67
CA THR A 396 22.89 -13.50 8.22
C THR A 396 23.78 -14.69 7.87
N ASP A 397 23.97 -15.64 8.78
CA ASP A 397 24.80 -16.81 8.55
C ASP A 397 24.24 -17.73 7.43
N PRO A 398 22.94 -18.07 7.42
CA PRO A 398 22.34 -18.81 6.30
C PRO A 398 22.59 -18.18 4.95
N ILE A 399 22.38 -16.87 4.81
CA ILE A 399 22.58 -16.16 3.55
C ILE A 399 24.05 -16.16 3.11
N LEU A 400 24.99 -15.98 4.03
CA LEU A 400 26.42 -16.06 3.71
C LEU A 400 26.83 -17.47 3.27
N ARG A 401 26.31 -18.53 3.89
CA ARG A 401 26.54 -19.91 3.43
C ARG A 401 25.97 -20.17 2.04
N GLU A 402 24.79 -19.66 1.73
CA GLU A 402 24.20 -19.70 0.37
C GLU A 402 25.06 -18.98 -0.67
N LEU A 403 25.79 -17.94 -0.28
CA LEU A 403 26.78 -17.26 -1.11
C LEU A 403 28.11 -18.04 -1.24
N GLY A 404 28.28 -19.12 -0.48
CA GLY A 404 29.47 -19.97 -0.51
C GLY A 404 30.55 -19.60 0.49
N TYR A 405 30.25 -18.77 1.50
CA TYR A 405 31.19 -18.48 2.58
C TYR A 405 31.31 -19.67 3.53
N SER A 406 32.53 -20.04 3.87
CA SER A 406 32.82 -21.05 4.89
C SER A 406 32.55 -20.50 6.30
N ALA A 407 32.42 -21.39 7.27
CA ALA A 407 32.28 -20.99 8.68
C ALA A 407 33.42 -20.07 9.15
N ALA A 408 34.67 -20.36 8.75
CA ALA A 408 35.83 -19.58 9.11
C ALA A 408 35.79 -18.14 8.53
N GLU A 409 35.31 -17.98 7.30
CA GLU A 409 35.11 -16.65 6.68
C GLU A 409 33.99 -15.88 7.35
N ILE A 410 32.88 -16.53 7.71
CA ILE A 410 31.77 -15.91 8.47
C ILE A 410 32.26 -15.44 9.85
N ASP A 411 33.06 -16.25 10.55
CA ASP A 411 33.64 -15.87 11.83
C ASP A 411 34.66 -14.71 11.68
N HIS A 412 35.36 -14.63 10.55
CA HIS A 412 36.23 -13.48 10.24
C HIS A 412 35.42 -12.19 10.04
N LEU A 413 34.32 -12.25 9.24
CA LEU A 413 33.42 -11.10 9.05
C LEU A 413 32.83 -10.62 10.39
N ARG A 414 32.54 -11.54 11.32
CA ARG A 414 32.01 -11.20 12.66
C ARG A 414 33.08 -10.55 13.54
N ARG A 415 34.33 -11.07 13.57
CA ARG A 415 35.44 -10.47 14.32
C ARG A 415 35.75 -9.04 13.84
N ASP A 416 35.63 -8.80 12.54
CA ASP A 416 35.85 -7.50 11.93
C ASP A 416 34.64 -6.56 12.06
N GLN A 417 33.57 -7.01 12.74
CA GLN A 417 32.32 -6.28 12.95
C GLN A 417 31.67 -5.86 11.62
N ILE A 418 31.72 -6.74 10.62
CA ILE A 418 31.05 -6.54 9.34
C ILE A 418 29.61 -7.04 9.43
N ILE A 419 29.40 -8.12 10.19
CA ILE A 419 28.11 -8.72 10.50
C ILE A 419 27.87 -8.79 12.01
#